data_a25efbe2bc4f9e7d88443d29d5580bcd
#
_entry.id   a25efbe2bc4f9e7d88443d29d5580bcd
#
_cell.length_a   1.000
_cell.length_b   1.000
_cell.length_c   1.000
_cell.angle_alpha   90.00
_cell.angle_beta   90.00
_cell.angle_gamma   90.00
#
_symmetry.space_group_name_H-M   'P 1'
#
loop_
_entity.id
_entity.type
_entity.pdbx_description
1 polymer ?
#
loop_
_entity_poly.entity_id
_entity_poly.type
_entity_poly.pdbx_seq_one_letter_code
_entity_poly.pdbx_strand_id
1 'polypeptide(L)'
;MAHEDDPHGLDRASYQPSSGTAVAVTDPVRNPELPPHRERMTDKDPAAMKRAVRTIYTLFYISVAGSLWAVAAYMIFPIESGEIPAIRDNNLFIGLGIALALLAIGVAAIHWSKAVMSDKEHTEARHPTRGTDATRAGAVAVFEAANEESGFGRRTVIRGGLFAALIASILPAITLFRGLAPENTPERPNAGNPVYLLSHTMWKPGMRLAKDPEGTPIKASEVTLGSAVHVXPEPLAELSHEEGYLEEKAKAIVLLVRMLPEQITETPERATWSYDGIVAYSKVCTHVGCPVALYEQQTHHLLCPCHQSQFDVSDGAKVIFGPAARPLPQLPIEVDDEGYLVAQSDFTEPVGPSFWERH
;
A
#
# COMPACT_ATOMS: atom_id res chain seq x y z
N MET A 1 -28.67 -40.64 -24.35
CA MET A 1 -28.39 -39.38 -23.65
C MET A 1 -27.94 -39.73 -22.24
N ALA A 2 -26.65 -39.81 -22.07
CA ALA A 2 -26.07 -40.18 -20.78
C ALA A 2 -25.92 -38.89 -19.95
N HIS A 3 -26.58 -38.85 -18.81
CA HIS A 3 -26.27 -37.86 -17.78
C HIS A 3 -24.86 -38.15 -17.30
N GLU A 4 -23.91 -37.28 -17.63
CA GLU A 4 -22.56 -37.31 -17.12
C GLU A 4 -22.66 -36.90 -15.65
N ASP A 5 -22.42 -37.86 -14.75
CA ASP A 5 -22.46 -37.63 -13.31
C ASP A 5 -21.41 -36.58 -12.93
N ASP A 6 -21.87 -35.48 -12.36
CA ASP A 6 -21.01 -34.44 -11.79
C ASP A 6 -20.27 -35.04 -10.57
N PRO A 7 -18.95 -35.24 -10.64
CA PRO A 7 -18.21 -35.89 -9.56
C PRO A 7 -18.12 -35.07 -8.26
N HIS A 8 -18.63 -33.87 -8.26
CA HIS A 8 -18.57 -33.01 -7.06
C HIS A 8 -19.89 -32.84 -6.33
N GLY A 9 -20.95 -33.54 -6.78
CA GLY A 9 -22.21 -33.75 -6.04
C GLY A 9 -22.73 -32.65 -5.13
N LEU A 10 -22.52 -31.41 -5.51
CA LEU A 10 -23.08 -30.30 -4.72
C LEU A 10 -24.55 -30.18 -5.07
N ASP A 11 -25.38 -30.69 -4.15
CA ASP A 11 -26.79 -30.63 -4.28
C ASP A 11 -27.28 -29.17 -4.33
N ARG A 12 -27.59 -28.71 -5.51
CA ARG A 12 -28.04 -27.34 -5.77
C ARG A 12 -29.41 -27.04 -5.10
N ALA A 13 -30.08 -28.08 -4.62
CA ALA A 13 -31.44 -27.95 -4.06
C ALA A 13 -31.45 -27.47 -2.59
N SER A 14 -30.30 -27.39 -1.91
CA SER A 14 -30.28 -27.11 -0.47
C SER A 14 -29.85 -25.70 -0.07
N TYR A 15 -29.56 -24.81 -1.03
CA TYR A 15 -29.19 -23.44 -0.68
C TYR A 15 -30.45 -22.60 -0.44
N GLN A 16 -30.86 -22.49 0.83
CA GLN A 16 -31.80 -21.46 1.23
C GLN A 16 -31.01 -20.27 1.78
N PRO A 17 -31.08 -19.10 1.15
CA PRO A 17 -30.42 -17.94 1.70
C PRO A 17 -30.99 -17.62 3.08
N SER A 18 -30.08 -17.41 4.05
CA SER A 18 -30.50 -16.99 5.38
C SER A 18 -31.27 -15.68 5.31
N SER A 19 -32.39 -15.61 6.01
CA SER A 19 -33.37 -14.53 5.96
C SER A 19 -32.91 -13.23 6.61
N GLY A 20 -31.70 -12.80 6.35
CA GLY A 20 -31.11 -11.63 7.07
C GLY A 20 -30.65 -10.45 6.25
N THR A 21 -30.65 -10.55 4.94
CA THR A 21 -30.26 -9.42 4.10
C THR A 21 -31.30 -9.22 3.00
N ALA A 22 -31.92 -8.06 3.01
CA ALA A 22 -32.90 -7.67 2.01
C ALA A 22 -32.20 -7.37 0.66
N VAL A 23 -31.50 -8.36 0.13
CA VAL A 23 -31.14 -8.32 -1.29
C VAL A 23 -32.32 -8.97 -2.00
N ALA A 24 -33.04 -8.19 -2.78
CA ALA A 24 -34.07 -8.73 -3.64
C ALA A 24 -33.48 -9.91 -4.41
N VAL A 25 -34.14 -11.07 -4.28
CA VAL A 25 -33.76 -12.23 -5.10
C VAL A 25 -34.25 -11.89 -6.52
N THR A 26 -33.39 -11.16 -7.23
CA THR A 26 -33.60 -11.05 -8.68
C THR A 26 -33.41 -12.44 -9.25
N ASP A 27 -34.23 -12.78 -10.24
CA ASP A 27 -34.08 -14.03 -10.97
C ASP A 27 -32.58 -14.27 -11.28
N PRO A 28 -32.07 -15.47 -11.02
CA PRO A 28 -30.66 -15.73 -11.29
C PRO A 28 -30.34 -15.35 -12.74
N VAL A 29 -29.29 -14.57 -12.90
CA VAL A 29 -28.84 -14.16 -14.22
C VAL A 29 -28.65 -15.44 -15.05
N ARG A 30 -29.44 -15.57 -16.11
CA ARG A 30 -29.32 -16.72 -17.01
C ARG A 30 -27.89 -16.74 -17.53
N ASN A 31 -27.20 -17.84 -17.32
CA ASN A 31 -25.87 -18.02 -17.89
C ASN A 31 -25.98 -17.83 -19.41
N PRO A 32 -25.34 -16.79 -19.98
CA PRO A 32 -25.35 -16.68 -21.43
C PRO A 32 -24.67 -17.94 -21.98
N GLU A 33 -25.39 -18.67 -22.81
CA GLU A 33 -24.84 -19.90 -23.39
C GLU A 33 -23.50 -19.62 -24.03
N LEU A 34 -22.46 -20.22 -23.44
CA LEU A 34 -21.09 -20.05 -23.94
C LEU A 34 -20.97 -20.76 -25.27
N PRO A 35 -20.22 -20.21 -26.25
CA PRO A 35 -20.01 -20.90 -27.52
C PRO A 35 -19.31 -22.24 -27.28
N PRO A 36 -19.53 -23.24 -28.16
CA PRO A 36 -18.88 -24.55 -28.00
C PRO A 36 -17.36 -24.42 -27.86
N HIS A 37 -16.80 -25.16 -26.93
CA HIS A 37 -15.36 -25.16 -26.68
C HIS A 37 -14.58 -25.53 -27.95
N ARG A 38 -13.59 -24.71 -28.30
CA ARG A 38 -12.77 -24.90 -29.51
C ARG A 38 -11.40 -25.47 -29.09
N GLU A 39 -11.21 -26.75 -29.37
CA GLU A 39 -9.96 -27.44 -29.02
C GLU A 39 -8.74 -26.80 -29.71
N ARG A 40 -7.70 -26.59 -28.92
CA ARG A 40 -6.42 -26.06 -29.41
C ARG A 40 -5.60 -27.15 -30.08
N MET A 41 -4.59 -26.76 -30.85
CA MET A 41 -3.64 -27.71 -31.46
C MET A 41 -2.92 -28.54 -30.40
N THR A 42 -2.61 -27.94 -29.24
CA THR A 42 -1.94 -28.64 -28.13
C THR A 42 -2.84 -29.69 -27.48
N ASP A 43 -4.17 -29.56 -27.59
CA ASP A 43 -5.09 -30.57 -27.06
C ASP A 43 -5.23 -31.78 -28.01
N LYS A 44 -5.00 -31.53 -29.30
CA LYS A 44 -5.17 -32.57 -30.35
C LYS A 44 -3.90 -33.33 -30.67
N ASP A 45 -2.74 -32.67 -30.60
CA ASP A 45 -1.46 -33.21 -31.05
C ASP A 45 -0.42 -33.27 -29.90
N PRO A 46 -0.09 -34.47 -29.42
CA PRO A 46 0.94 -34.59 -28.37
C PRO A 46 2.29 -33.97 -28.76
N ALA A 47 2.63 -33.93 -30.04
CA ALA A 47 3.88 -33.32 -30.50
C ALA A 47 3.81 -31.80 -30.33
N ALA A 48 2.65 -31.20 -30.60
CA ALA A 48 2.41 -29.75 -30.37
C ALA A 48 2.52 -29.44 -28.87
N MET A 49 1.93 -30.26 -28.01
CA MET A 49 2.04 -30.10 -26.56
C MET A 49 3.50 -30.15 -26.12
N LYS A 50 4.27 -31.14 -26.56
CA LYS A 50 5.71 -31.24 -26.24
C LYS A 50 6.50 -30.02 -26.71
N ARG A 51 6.18 -29.49 -27.89
CA ARG A 51 6.82 -28.26 -28.37
C ARG A 51 6.48 -27.07 -27.48
N ALA A 52 5.21 -26.90 -27.10
CA ALA A 52 4.77 -25.81 -26.23
C ALA A 52 5.49 -25.86 -24.87
N VAL A 53 5.53 -27.02 -24.25
CA VAL A 53 6.22 -27.22 -22.95
C VAL A 53 7.71 -26.88 -23.08
N ARG A 54 8.35 -27.35 -24.17
CA ARG A 54 9.77 -27.06 -24.41
C ARG A 54 10.03 -25.57 -24.59
N THR A 55 9.16 -24.87 -25.32
CA THR A 55 9.24 -23.42 -25.48
C THR A 55 9.13 -22.69 -24.14
N ILE A 56 8.21 -23.14 -23.29
CA ILE A 56 8.02 -22.55 -21.95
C ILE A 56 9.30 -22.70 -21.11
N TYR A 57 9.87 -23.91 -21.05
CA TYR A 57 11.11 -24.13 -20.33
C TYR A 57 12.26 -23.28 -20.88
N THR A 58 12.37 -23.18 -22.20
CA THR A 58 13.41 -22.37 -22.84
C THR A 58 13.29 -20.90 -22.42
N LEU A 59 12.06 -20.37 -22.43
CA LEU A 59 11.82 -18.99 -22.00
C LEU A 59 12.15 -18.76 -20.51
N PHE A 60 11.81 -19.71 -19.64
CA PHE A 60 12.20 -19.61 -18.23
C PHE A 60 13.72 -19.62 -18.06
N TYR A 61 14.45 -20.49 -18.82
CA TYR A 61 15.91 -20.48 -18.78
C TYR A 61 16.49 -19.17 -19.30
N ILE A 62 15.88 -18.58 -20.34
CA ILE A 62 16.29 -17.25 -20.83
C ILE A 62 16.09 -16.19 -19.75
N SER A 63 14.98 -16.26 -18.99
CA SER A 63 14.74 -15.36 -17.87
C SER A 63 15.82 -15.51 -16.79
N VAL A 64 16.20 -16.75 -16.44
CA VAL A 64 17.29 -16.99 -15.49
C VAL A 64 18.60 -16.41 -16.03
N ALA A 65 18.90 -16.63 -17.29
CA ALA A 65 20.13 -16.07 -17.90
C ALA A 65 20.15 -14.54 -17.87
N GLY A 66 18.99 -13.90 -18.14
CA GLY A 66 18.87 -12.46 -18.04
C GLY A 66 19.09 -11.93 -16.62
N SER A 67 18.55 -12.64 -15.63
CA SER A 67 18.74 -12.29 -14.21
C SER A 67 20.21 -12.38 -13.82
N LEU A 68 20.86 -13.50 -14.17
CA LEU A 68 22.28 -13.70 -13.88
C LEU A 68 23.13 -12.67 -14.59
N TRP A 69 22.77 -12.31 -15.84
CA TRP A 69 23.48 -11.25 -16.57
C TRP A 69 23.35 -9.90 -15.89
N ALA A 70 22.14 -9.56 -15.37
CA ALA A 70 21.97 -8.27 -14.67
C ALA A 70 22.89 -8.18 -13.44
N VAL A 71 23.02 -9.28 -12.67
CA VAL A 71 23.94 -9.33 -11.53
C VAL A 71 25.40 -9.21 -11.99
N ALA A 72 25.77 -9.96 -13.03
CA ALA A 72 27.13 -9.90 -13.58
C ALA A 72 27.43 -8.49 -14.11
N ALA A 73 26.50 -7.87 -14.81
CA ALA A 73 26.68 -6.52 -15.35
C ALA A 73 26.91 -5.50 -14.25
N TYR A 74 26.20 -5.62 -13.13
CA TYR A 74 26.43 -4.74 -11.97
C TYR A 74 27.87 -4.82 -11.48
N MET A 75 28.49 -6.00 -11.54
CA MET A 75 29.87 -6.22 -11.10
C MET A 75 30.91 -5.83 -12.17
N ILE A 76 30.58 -6.06 -13.47
CA ILE A 76 31.50 -5.85 -14.57
C ILE A 76 31.61 -4.38 -14.97
N PHE A 77 30.50 -3.63 -14.86
CA PHE A 77 30.41 -2.22 -15.27
C PHE A 77 30.21 -1.35 -14.02
N PRO A 78 31.27 -1.11 -13.21
CA PRO A 78 31.11 -0.32 -12.00
C PRO A 78 30.82 1.15 -12.33
N ILE A 79 30.06 1.82 -11.45
CA ILE A 79 29.80 3.25 -11.55
C ILE A 79 31.01 3.99 -10.96
N GLU A 80 31.70 4.77 -11.80
CA GLU A 80 32.80 5.64 -11.36
C GLU A 80 32.30 7.08 -11.30
N SER A 81 32.55 7.72 -10.19
CA SER A 81 32.07 9.09 -9.93
C SER A 81 32.66 10.06 -11.00
N GLY A 82 31.76 10.83 -11.61
CA GLY A 82 32.12 11.81 -12.63
C GLY A 82 32.23 11.26 -14.05
N GLU A 83 32.10 9.94 -14.24
CA GLU A 83 32.24 9.29 -15.54
C GLU A 83 30.88 8.96 -16.15
N ILE A 84 30.32 9.86 -16.96
CA ILE A 84 29.02 9.65 -17.63
C ILE A 84 29.00 8.37 -18.49
N PRO A 85 30.05 8.03 -19.29
CA PRO A 85 30.03 6.76 -20.03
C PRO A 85 29.89 5.53 -19.14
N ALA A 86 30.57 5.51 -17.97
CA ALA A 86 30.50 4.37 -17.05
C ALA A 86 29.05 4.21 -16.49
N ILE A 87 28.40 5.30 -16.13
CA ILE A 87 27.00 5.31 -15.66
C ILE A 87 26.07 4.79 -16.77
N ARG A 88 26.27 5.27 -17.99
CA ARG A 88 25.47 4.85 -19.15
C ARG A 88 25.61 3.35 -19.41
N ASP A 89 26.84 2.84 -19.41
CA ASP A 89 27.09 1.42 -19.72
C ASP A 89 26.55 0.52 -18.61
N ASN A 90 26.73 0.90 -17.34
CA ASN A 90 26.15 0.18 -16.21
C ASN A 90 24.62 0.09 -16.36
N ASN A 91 23.96 1.22 -16.58
CA ASN A 91 22.49 1.25 -16.73
C ASN A 91 22.03 0.45 -17.94
N LEU A 92 22.74 0.54 -19.06
CA LEU A 92 22.39 -0.17 -20.29
C LEU A 92 22.45 -1.69 -20.09
N PHE A 93 23.56 -2.20 -19.58
CA PHE A 93 23.75 -3.65 -19.49
C PHE A 93 22.93 -4.29 -18.37
N ILE A 94 22.73 -3.59 -17.24
CA ILE A 94 21.78 -4.05 -16.21
C ILE A 94 20.35 -4.01 -16.77
N GLY A 95 19.99 -2.91 -17.43
CA GLY A 95 18.66 -2.74 -18.01
C GLY A 95 18.32 -3.82 -19.03
N LEU A 96 19.29 -4.18 -19.90
CA LEU A 96 19.10 -5.25 -20.88
C LEU A 96 18.87 -6.59 -20.19
N GLY A 97 19.62 -6.88 -19.12
CA GLY A 97 19.43 -8.13 -18.35
C GLY A 97 18.06 -8.20 -17.70
N ILE A 98 17.65 -7.13 -17.03
CA ILE A 98 16.32 -7.05 -16.38
C ILE A 98 15.21 -7.15 -17.43
N ALA A 99 15.33 -6.42 -18.52
CA ALA A 99 14.33 -6.44 -19.59
C ALA A 99 14.18 -7.85 -20.18
N LEU A 100 15.31 -8.52 -20.46
CA LEU A 100 15.29 -9.89 -20.98
C LEU A 100 14.63 -10.84 -19.98
N ALA A 101 14.96 -10.73 -18.68
CA ALA A 101 14.41 -11.57 -17.64
C ALA A 101 12.89 -11.41 -17.51
N LEU A 102 12.43 -10.18 -17.43
CA LEU A 102 11.01 -9.88 -17.25
C LEU A 102 10.19 -10.22 -18.51
N LEU A 103 10.72 -9.91 -19.70
CA LEU A 103 10.02 -10.21 -20.95
C LEU A 103 9.92 -11.73 -21.15
N ALA A 104 11.00 -12.45 -20.92
CA ALA A 104 11.01 -13.90 -21.11
C ALA A 104 10.05 -14.62 -20.14
N ILE A 105 10.05 -14.24 -18.86
CA ILE A 105 9.14 -14.85 -17.89
C ILE A 105 7.67 -14.47 -18.19
N GLY A 106 7.43 -13.24 -18.62
CA GLY A 106 6.08 -12.79 -19.00
C GLY A 106 5.54 -13.56 -20.21
N VAL A 107 6.35 -13.69 -21.25
CA VAL A 107 5.97 -14.46 -22.45
C VAL A 107 5.80 -15.94 -22.10
N ALA A 108 6.66 -16.50 -21.26
CA ALA A 108 6.54 -17.90 -20.82
C ALA A 108 5.20 -18.13 -20.09
N ALA A 109 4.83 -17.22 -19.19
CA ALA A 109 3.58 -17.33 -18.42
C ALA A 109 2.36 -17.25 -19.36
N ILE A 110 2.36 -16.32 -20.31
CA ILE A 110 1.28 -16.19 -21.30
C ILE A 110 1.19 -17.44 -22.17
N HIS A 111 2.34 -17.92 -22.63
CA HIS A 111 2.35 -19.13 -23.49
C HIS A 111 1.90 -20.36 -22.70
N TRP A 112 2.33 -20.49 -21.44
CA TRP A 112 1.88 -21.56 -20.57
C TRP A 112 0.37 -21.53 -20.39
N SER A 113 -0.17 -20.36 -20.02
CA SER A 113 -1.60 -20.18 -19.83
C SER A 113 -2.39 -20.55 -21.11
N LYS A 114 -1.93 -20.09 -22.27
CA LYS A 114 -2.67 -20.29 -23.51
C LYS A 114 -2.51 -21.67 -24.13
N ALA A 115 -1.36 -22.34 -23.95
CA ALA A 115 -1.04 -23.57 -24.65
C ALA A 115 -1.17 -24.83 -23.80
N VAL A 116 -1.01 -24.74 -22.47
CA VAL A 116 -0.87 -25.91 -21.61
C VAL A 116 -1.96 -25.97 -20.53
N MET A 117 -2.30 -24.83 -19.92
CA MET A 117 -3.35 -24.81 -18.88
C MET A 117 -4.72 -25.12 -19.50
N SER A 118 -5.60 -25.73 -18.71
CA SER A 118 -6.96 -26.00 -19.17
C SER A 118 -7.64 -24.69 -19.58
N ASP A 119 -8.26 -24.68 -20.76
CA ASP A 119 -9.03 -23.56 -21.27
C ASP A 119 -10.54 -23.87 -21.29
N LYS A 120 -10.93 -24.95 -20.62
CA LYS A 120 -12.36 -25.28 -20.46
C LYS A 120 -12.97 -24.24 -19.53
N GLU A 121 -14.05 -23.66 -19.99
CA GLU A 121 -14.80 -22.68 -19.23
C GLU A 121 -15.52 -23.39 -18.07
N HIS A 122 -15.42 -22.79 -16.90
CA HIS A 122 -15.99 -23.32 -15.68
C HIS A 122 -16.85 -22.24 -15.02
N THR A 123 -18.11 -22.55 -14.76
CA THR A 123 -19.01 -21.65 -14.08
C THR A 123 -19.27 -22.17 -12.66
N GLU A 124 -18.96 -21.37 -11.68
CA GLU A 124 -19.17 -21.72 -10.27
C GLU A 124 -20.22 -20.80 -9.68
N ALA A 125 -21.29 -21.37 -9.13
CA ALA A 125 -22.29 -20.59 -8.43
C ALA A 125 -21.74 -20.08 -7.10
N ARG A 126 -22.21 -18.93 -6.67
CA ARG A 126 -21.82 -18.38 -5.37
C ARG A 126 -22.27 -19.31 -4.25
N HIS A 127 -21.36 -19.66 -3.38
CA HIS A 127 -21.63 -20.56 -2.24
C HIS A 127 -20.95 -20.02 -0.98
N PRO A 128 -21.37 -20.45 0.22
CA PRO A 128 -20.69 -20.07 1.44
C PRO A 128 -19.23 -20.53 1.44
N THR A 129 -18.33 -19.73 2.02
CA THR A 129 -16.91 -20.07 2.12
C THR A 129 -16.70 -21.33 2.98
N ARG A 130 -17.50 -21.50 4.02
CA ARG A 130 -17.44 -22.69 4.86
C ARG A 130 -18.16 -23.85 4.14
N GLY A 131 -17.46 -24.92 3.88
CA GLY A 131 -18.03 -26.14 3.32
C GLY A 131 -18.96 -26.85 4.31
N THR A 132 -19.65 -27.89 3.84
CA THR A 132 -20.52 -28.70 4.69
C THR A 132 -19.71 -29.50 5.72
N ASP A 133 -20.36 -29.95 6.77
CA ASP A 133 -19.70 -30.78 7.79
C ASP A 133 -19.19 -32.10 7.18
N ALA A 134 -19.90 -32.65 6.20
CA ALA A 134 -19.46 -33.84 5.46
C ALA A 134 -18.16 -33.56 4.66
N THR A 135 -18.10 -32.42 3.97
CA THR A 135 -16.89 -32.02 3.23
C THR A 135 -15.71 -31.85 4.19
N ARG A 136 -15.95 -31.21 5.34
CA ARG A 136 -14.92 -31.04 6.37
C ARG A 136 -14.43 -32.39 6.90
N ALA A 137 -15.35 -33.30 7.22
CA ALA A 137 -14.99 -34.64 7.70
C ALA A 137 -14.18 -35.40 6.65
N GLY A 138 -14.57 -35.29 5.38
CA GLY A 138 -13.84 -35.88 4.26
C GLY A 138 -12.41 -35.34 4.17
N ALA A 139 -12.24 -34.03 4.28
CA ALA A 139 -10.90 -33.40 4.24
C ALA A 139 -10.04 -33.88 5.42
N VAL A 140 -10.62 -33.96 6.63
CA VAL A 140 -9.89 -34.46 7.81
C VAL A 140 -9.46 -35.91 7.58
N ALA A 141 -10.36 -36.75 7.08
CA ALA A 141 -10.05 -38.17 6.79
C ALA A 141 -8.89 -38.30 5.78
N VAL A 142 -8.87 -37.46 4.73
CA VAL A 142 -7.76 -37.45 3.75
C VAL A 142 -6.43 -37.08 4.43
N PHE A 143 -6.44 -36.06 5.29
CA PHE A 143 -5.23 -35.66 6.02
C PHE A 143 -4.73 -36.75 6.97
N GLU A 144 -5.66 -37.42 7.67
CA GLU A 144 -5.31 -38.50 8.58
C GLU A 144 -4.72 -39.71 7.81
N ALA A 145 -5.35 -40.09 6.73
CA ALA A 145 -4.85 -41.16 5.87
C ALA A 145 -3.47 -40.83 5.31
N ALA A 146 -3.28 -39.61 4.80
CA ALA A 146 -1.98 -39.16 4.28
C ALA A 146 -0.89 -39.19 5.36
N ASN A 147 -1.21 -38.77 6.59
CA ASN A 147 -0.27 -38.83 7.71
C ASN A 147 0.07 -40.27 8.08
N GLU A 148 -0.92 -41.17 8.10
CA GLU A 148 -0.71 -42.57 8.41
C GLU A 148 0.15 -43.26 7.33
N GLU A 149 -0.22 -43.10 6.05
CA GLU A 149 0.50 -43.70 4.93
C GLU A 149 1.94 -43.20 4.80
N SER A 150 2.15 -41.91 4.93
CA SER A 150 3.49 -41.31 4.84
C SER A 150 4.34 -41.56 6.08
N GLY A 151 3.71 -41.79 7.22
CA GLY A 151 4.40 -41.90 8.51
C GLY A 151 5.04 -40.58 8.94
N PHE A 152 4.65 -39.44 8.33
CA PHE A 152 5.26 -38.13 8.58
C PHE A 152 5.16 -37.75 10.06
N GLY A 153 4.01 -37.98 10.69
CA GLY A 153 3.79 -37.67 12.10
C GLY A 153 4.74 -38.37 13.05
N ARG A 154 5.27 -39.51 12.65
CA ARG A 154 6.22 -40.33 13.46
C ARG A 154 7.69 -39.99 13.20
N ARG A 155 7.97 -39.27 12.10
CA ARG A 155 9.35 -38.99 11.66
C ARG A 155 9.87 -37.69 12.29
N THR A 156 10.27 -37.80 13.55
CA THR A 156 10.70 -36.62 14.33
C THR A 156 11.88 -35.88 13.69
N VAL A 157 12.82 -36.60 13.09
CA VAL A 157 13.99 -35.99 12.42
C VAL A 157 13.54 -35.16 11.19
N ILE A 158 12.64 -35.71 10.36
CA ILE A 158 12.13 -35.02 9.19
C ILE A 158 11.34 -33.77 9.62
N ARG A 159 10.47 -33.91 10.61
CA ARG A 159 9.69 -32.77 11.15
C ARG A 159 10.61 -31.69 11.72
N GLY A 160 11.60 -32.13 12.52
CA GLY A 160 12.59 -31.21 13.10
C GLY A 160 13.39 -30.47 12.03
N GLY A 161 13.84 -31.21 11.01
CA GLY A 161 14.56 -30.62 9.87
C GLY A 161 13.70 -29.62 9.10
N LEU A 162 12.43 -29.96 8.87
CA LEU A 162 11.49 -29.06 8.19
C LEU A 162 11.27 -27.76 9.01
N PHE A 163 11.05 -27.89 10.32
CA PHE A 163 10.89 -26.72 11.19
C PHE A 163 12.16 -25.89 11.23
N ALA A 164 13.32 -26.53 11.33
CA ALA A 164 14.60 -25.81 11.32
C ALA A 164 14.81 -25.06 10.00
N ALA A 165 14.49 -25.69 8.87
CA ALA A 165 14.59 -25.06 7.56
C ALA A 165 13.63 -23.88 7.44
N LEU A 166 12.39 -24.04 7.94
CA LEU A 166 11.39 -22.95 7.93
C LEU A 166 11.87 -21.75 8.77
N ILE A 167 12.37 -22.01 9.98
CA ILE A 167 12.90 -20.95 10.84
C ILE A 167 14.13 -20.31 10.15
N ALA A 168 15.05 -21.13 9.63
CA ALA A 168 16.26 -20.63 8.99
C ALA A 168 15.93 -19.75 7.77
N SER A 169 14.84 -20.01 7.05
CA SER A 169 14.45 -19.19 5.90
C SER A 169 13.98 -17.78 6.30
N ILE A 170 13.59 -17.60 7.56
CA ILE A 170 13.15 -16.29 8.07
C ILE A 170 14.36 -15.41 8.45
N LEU A 171 15.50 -16.01 8.80
CA LEU A 171 16.69 -15.29 9.27
C LEU A 171 17.20 -14.22 8.28
N PRO A 172 17.29 -14.50 6.97
CA PRO A 172 17.69 -13.47 6.01
C PRO A 172 16.72 -12.28 6.01
N ALA A 173 15.41 -12.54 6.11
CA ALA A 173 14.42 -11.48 6.14
C ALA A 173 14.58 -10.62 7.40
N ILE A 174 14.77 -11.24 8.56
CA ILE A 174 15.03 -10.51 9.81
C ILE A 174 16.27 -9.63 9.66
N THR A 175 17.35 -10.19 9.09
CA THR A 175 18.61 -9.47 8.91
C THR A 175 18.44 -8.27 7.96
N LEU A 176 17.69 -8.46 6.86
CA LEU A 176 17.46 -7.40 5.88
C LEU A 176 16.54 -6.31 6.42
N PHE A 177 15.49 -6.70 7.13
CA PHE A 177 14.46 -5.76 7.55
C PHE A 177 14.73 -5.06 8.88
N ARG A 178 15.64 -5.59 9.71
CA ARG A 178 15.97 -4.98 11.01
C ARG A 178 16.49 -3.55 10.88
N GLY A 179 17.12 -3.22 9.73
CA GLY A 179 17.67 -1.89 9.48
C GLY A 179 16.67 -0.88 8.91
N LEU A 180 15.41 -1.27 8.70
CA LEU A 180 14.40 -0.34 8.18
C LEU A 180 13.95 0.68 9.21
N ALA A 181 14.03 0.35 10.50
CA ALA A 181 13.76 1.31 11.57
C ALA A 181 15.10 1.89 12.04
N PRO A 182 15.20 3.22 12.18
CA PRO A 182 16.42 3.82 12.72
C PRO A 182 16.71 3.29 14.13
N GLU A 183 18.01 3.18 14.46
CA GLU A 183 18.41 2.75 15.79
C GLU A 183 18.34 3.93 16.77
N ASN A 184 17.90 3.64 17.98
CA ASN A 184 17.95 4.63 19.06
C ASN A 184 19.40 4.94 19.41
N THR A 185 19.73 6.23 19.51
CA THR A 185 21.04 6.69 19.93
C THR A 185 20.88 7.60 21.14
N PRO A 186 21.97 7.91 21.88
CA PRO A 186 21.85 8.88 22.98
C PRO A 186 21.30 10.25 22.53
N GLU A 187 21.60 10.66 21.29
CA GLU A 187 21.15 11.93 20.72
C GLU A 187 19.70 11.83 20.21
N ARG A 188 19.27 10.64 19.79
CA ARG A 188 17.92 10.37 19.26
C ARG A 188 17.35 9.12 19.94
N PRO A 189 16.96 9.22 21.22
CA PRO A 189 16.55 8.05 22.00
C PRO A 189 15.23 7.39 21.51
N ASN A 190 14.45 8.08 20.68
CA ASN A 190 13.19 7.56 20.16
C ASN A 190 13.18 7.38 18.65
N ALA A 191 14.37 7.38 18.01
CA ALA A 191 14.47 7.27 16.54
C ALA A 191 13.81 6.00 15.99
N GLY A 192 13.82 4.90 16.75
CA GLY A 192 13.19 3.63 16.36
C GLY A 192 11.73 3.48 16.77
N ASN A 193 11.11 4.51 17.32
CA ASN A 193 9.72 4.44 17.80
C ASN A 193 8.80 5.26 16.90
N PRO A 194 8.10 4.62 15.93
CA PRO A 194 7.27 5.38 14.99
C PRO A 194 6.10 6.10 15.66
N VAL A 195 5.55 5.55 16.75
CA VAL A 195 4.47 6.22 17.49
C VAL A 195 4.97 7.55 18.06
N TYR A 196 6.14 7.51 18.71
CA TYR A 196 6.75 8.72 19.25
C TYR A 196 7.05 9.74 18.15
N LEU A 197 7.68 9.29 17.06
CA LEU A 197 8.08 10.18 15.96
C LEU A 197 6.89 10.87 15.30
N LEU A 198 5.76 10.19 15.16
CA LEU A 198 4.58 10.76 14.53
C LEU A 198 3.73 11.58 15.50
N SER A 199 3.85 11.34 16.82
CA SER A 199 3.18 12.15 17.83
C SER A 199 3.99 13.39 18.25
N HIS A 200 5.21 13.54 17.72
CA HIS A 200 6.09 14.67 18.05
C HIS A 200 6.71 15.19 16.76
N THR A 201 6.40 16.41 16.41
CA THR A 201 6.98 17.05 15.24
C THR A 201 7.93 18.17 15.68
N MET A 202 8.41 18.93 14.73
CA MET A 202 9.30 20.07 15.00
C MET A 202 8.55 21.26 15.58
N TRP A 203 7.22 21.30 15.51
CA TRP A 203 6.42 22.43 15.96
C TRP A 203 6.57 22.70 17.46
N LYS A 204 6.69 23.98 17.84
CA LYS A 204 6.79 24.43 19.23
C LYS A 204 6.04 25.76 19.38
N PRO A 205 5.58 26.10 20.59
CA PRO A 205 4.92 27.41 20.82
C PRO A 205 5.76 28.58 20.33
N GLY A 206 5.13 29.50 19.63
CA GLY A 206 5.76 30.72 19.08
C GLY A 206 6.55 30.51 17.80
N MET A 207 6.64 29.29 17.30
CA MET A 207 7.39 29.00 16.07
C MET A 207 6.63 29.52 14.85
N ARG A 208 7.29 30.35 14.02
CA ARG A 208 6.67 30.91 12.82
C ARG A 208 6.41 29.87 11.75
N LEU A 209 5.29 30.01 11.06
CA LEU A 209 4.95 29.23 9.87
C LEU A 209 5.64 29.91 8.68
N ALA A 210 6.37 29.13 7.89
CA ALA A 210 7.10 29.60 6.72
C ALA A 210 6.63 28.88 5.45
N LYS A 211 6.62 29.58 4.34
CA LYS A 211 6.15 29.06 3.03
C LYS A 211 7.08 27.93 2.53
N ASP A 212 6.49 26.84 2.06
CA ASP A 212 7.23 25.72 1.44
C ASP A 212 7.25 25.97 -0.08
N PRO A 213 8.42 25.94 -0.73
CA PRO A 213 9.75 25.59 -0.24
C PRO A 213 10.65 26.79 0.17
N GLU A 214 10.16 28.00 0.05
CA GLU A 214 10.99 29.22 0.17
C GLU A 214 11.57 29.44 1.58
N GLY A 215 10.91 28.90 2.62
CA GLY A 215 11.34 29.08 4.01
C GLY A 215 11.07 30.47 4.58
N THR A 216 10.29 31.33 3.87
CA THR A 216 9.99 32.68 4.34
C THR A 216 8.76 32.69 5.24
N PRO A 217 8.85 33.29 6.45
CA PRO A 217 7.67 33.37 7.32
C PRO A 217 6.47 34.04 6.64
N ILE A 218 5.25 33.59 6.97
CA ILE A 218 4.02 34.08 6.35
C ILE A 218 3.19 34.87 7.33
N LYS A 219 2.74 36.08 6.91
CA LYS A 219 1.81 36.88 7.70
C LYS A 219 0.36 36.45 7.46
N ALA A 220 -0.49 36.61 8.47
CA ALA A 220 -1.91 36.31 8.34
C ALA A 220 -2.55 37.09 7.18
N SER A 221 -2.12 38.34 6.95
CA SER A 221 -2.62 39.19 5.87
C SER A 221 -2.24 38.69 4.46
N GLU A 222 -1.23 37.82 4.36
CA GLU A 222 -0.80 37.25 3.07
C GLU A 222 -1.60 36.01 2.66
N VAL A 223 -2.34 35.43 3.59
CA VAL A 223 -3.17 34.22 3.28
C VAL A 223 -4.49 34.78 2.71
N THR A 224 -4.66 34.64 1.40
CA THR A 224 -5.85 35.19 0.74
C THR A 224 -7.07 34.29 0.92
N LEU A 225 -8.26 34.89 0.94
CA LEU A 225 -9.52 34.14 1.06
C LEU A 225 -9.63 33.11 -0.07
N GLY A 226 -9.96 31.88 0.29
CA GLY A 226 -10.08 30.78 -0.66
C GLY A 226 -8.77 30.11 -1.05
N SER A 227 -7.63 30.58 -0.52
CA SER A 227 -6.33 30.00 -0.84
C SER A 227 -6.01 28.77 0.01
N ALA A 228 -5.12 27.95 -0.52
CA ALA A 228 -4.45 26.86 0.21
C ALA A 228 -2.94 27.06 0.06
N VAL A 229 -2.24 27.20 1.19
CA VAL A 229 -0.80 27.55 1.22
C VAL A 229 -0.04 26.47 1.99
N HIS A 230 1.04 26.00 1.39
CA HIS A 230 1.91 24.99 2.03
C HIS A 230 2.92 25.68 2.93
N VAL A 231 3.04 25.20 4.17
CA VAL A 231 3.97 25.78 5.15
C VAL A 231 4.74 24.75 5.97
N UNK A 232 5.87 25.06 6.53
CA UNK A 232 6.70 24.40 7.22
C UNK A 232 7.01 25.17 8.39
N PRO A 233 7.58 24.51 9.42
CA PRO A 233 8.15 25.34 10.49
C PRO A 233 9.36 26.11 10.00
N GLU A 234 9.46 27.37 10.41
CA GLU A 234 10.55 28.23 9.90
C GLU A 234 11.95 27.61 10.03
N PRO A 235 12.36 27.04 11.20
CA PRO A 235 13.70 26.45 11.31
C PRO A 235 13.94 25.23 10.43
N LEU A 236 12.91 24.61 9.87
CA LEU A 236 13.07 23.46 8.97
C LEU A 236 13.91 23.84 7.73
N ALA A 237 13.76 25.08 7.25
CA ALA A 237 14.49 25.54 6.06
C ALA A 237 16.01 25.60 6.28
N GLU A 238 16.45 25.62 7.54
CA GLU A 238 17.88 25.67 7.90
C GLU A 238 18.53 24.28 8.02
N LEU A 239 17.71 23.23 8.13
CA LEU A 239 18.23 21.87 8.28
C LEU A 239 18.82 21.35 6.97
N SER A 240 19.97 20.72 7.06
CA SER A 240 20.54 19.99 5.94
C SER A 240 19.89 18.59 5.82
N HIS A 241 20.12 17.93 4.70
CA HIS A 241 19.66 16.55 4.51
C HIS A 241 20.25 15.60 5.56
N GLU A 242 21.50 15.83 5.96
CA GLU A 242 22.18 14.98 6.96
C GLU A 242 21.63 15.18 8.37
N GLU A 243 21.01 16.34 8.62
CA GLU A 243 20.41 16.68 9.92
C GLU A 243 18.96 16.26 10.02
N GLY A 244 18.42 15.56 9.01
CA GLY A 244 17.07 15.02 9.06
C GLY A 244 16.01 15.93 8.45
N TYR A 245 16.36 16.80 7.53
CA TYR A 245 15.41 17.69 6.84
C TYR A 245 14.20 16.93 6.29
N LEU A 246 14.45 15.82 5.58
CA LEU A 246 13.35 15.06 4.95
C LEU A 246 12.45 14.36 5.97
N GLU A 247 13.06 13.83 7.04
CA GLU A 247 12.30 13.17 8.11
C GLU A 247 11.39 14.16 8.85
N GLU A 248 11.92 15.35 9.16
CA GLU A 248 11.11 16.38 9.83
C GLU A 248 10.07 16.97 8.87
N LYS A 249 10.43 17.23 7.62
CA LYS A 249 9.49 17.72 6.62
C LYS A 249 8.33 16.74 6.43
N ALA A 250 8.62 15.45 6.40
CA ALA A 250 7.61 14.41 6.14
C ALA A 250 6.49 14.39 7.20
N LYS A 251 6.73 14.91 8.40
CA LYS A 251 5.72 14.91 9.47
C LYS A 251 5.25 16.31 9.90
N ALA A 252 6.08 17.36 9.68
CA ALA A 252 5.76 18.71 10.15
C ALA A 252 5.05 19.60 9.12
N ILE A 253 4.92 19.12 7.88
CA ILE A 253 4.33 19.93 6.81
C ILE A 253 2.83 20.15 7.04
N VAL A 254 2.39 21.39 6.79
CA VAL A 254 1.03 21.89 7.09
C VAL A 254 0.42 22.53 5.84
N LEU A 255 -0.88 22.43 5.72
CA LEU A 255 -1.67 23.17 4.74
C LEU A 255 -2.51 24.21 5.48
N LEU A 256 -2.27 25.51 5.17
CA LEU A 256 -3.13 26.60 5.61
C LEU A 256 -4.26 26.76 4.59
N VAL A 257 -5.48 26.90 5.09
CA VAL A 257 -6.63 27.25 4.25
C VAL A 257 -7.32 28.47 4.87
N ARG A 258 -7.68 29.46 4.06
CA ARG A 258 -8.48 30.59 4.54
C ARG A 258 -9.87 30.55 3.93
N MET A 259 -10.88 30.58 4.81
CA MET A 259 -12.29 30.66 4.44
C MET A 259 -12.95 31.74 5.28
N LEU A 260 -14.22 32.06 5.04
CA LEU A 260 -14.92 33.02 5.89
C LEU A 260 -15.09 32.41 7.29
N PRO A 261 -14.86 33.18 8.37
CA PRO A 261 -14.97 32.63 9.72
C PRO A 261 -16.30 31.92 10.00
N GLU A 262 -17.39 32.42 9.44
CA GLU A 262 -18.73 31.81 9.61
C GLU A 262 -18.90 30.48 8.88
N GLN A 263 -17.93 30.08 8.04
CA GLN A 263 -17.94 28.79 7.36
C GLN A 263 -17.25 27.69 8.18
N ILE A 264 -16.55 28.09 9.25
CA ILE A 264 -15.79 27.13 10.08
C ILE A 264 -16.66 26.62 11.21
N THR A 265 -16.77 25.29 11.33
CA THR A 265 -17.42 24.64 12.45
C THR A 265 -16.35 24.22 13.46
N GLU A 266 -16.28 24.93 14.58
CA GLU A 266 -15.28 24.65 15.62
C GLU A 266 -15.94 24.04 16.85
N THR A 267 -15.27 23.05 17.42
CA THR A 267 -15.65 22.54 18.75
C THR A 267 -15.14 23.53 19.80
N PRO A 268 -15.74 23.53 21.02
CA PRO A 268 -15.25 24.44 22.07
C PRO A 268 -13.76 24.28 22.37
N GLU A 269 -13.22 23.06 22.24
CA GLU A 269 -11.81 22.76 22.49
C GLU A 269 -10.89 23.38 21.44
N ARG A 270 -11.41 23.63 20.22
CA ARG A 270 -10.63 24.15 19.09
C ARG A 270 -10.94 25.61 18.77
N ALA A 271 -11.77 26.27 19.55
CA ALA A 271 -12.24 27.65 19.28
C ALA A 271 -11.11 28.69 19.22
N THR A 272 -9.93 28.37 19.74
CA THR A 272 -8.76 29.26 19.70
C THR A 272 -7.68 28.75 18.73
N TRP A 273 -7.96 27.69 17.94
CA TRP A 273 -6.94 27.06 17.08
C TRP A 273 -6.88 27.64 15.68
N SER A 274 -7.81 28.53 15.34
CA SER A 274 -7.86 29.22 14.05
C SER A 274 -7.64 30.74 14.27
N TYR A 275 -7.35 31.47 13.18
CA TYR A 275 -7.19 32.90 13.22
C TYR A 275 -7.85 33.55 12.00
N ASP A 276 -8.89 34.36 12.20
CA ASP A 276 -9.56 35.14 11.15
C ASP A 276 -9.88 34.30 9.89
N GLY A 277 -10.48 33.11 10.11
CA GLY A 277 -10.83 32.22 9.01
C GLY A 277 -9.68 31.38 8.49
N ILE A 278 -8.47 31.49 9.07
CA ILE A 278 -7.31 30.66 8.68
C ILE A 278 -7.26 29.44 9.60
N VAL A 279 -7.28 28.25 9.00
CA VAL A 279 -7.08 26.96 9.69
C VAL A 279 -5.82 26.31 9.16
N ALA A 280 -5.17 25.53 10.01
CA ALA A 280 -3.90 24.85 9.70
C ALA A 280 -4.04 23.34 9.96
N TYR A 281 -3.94 22.53 8.93
CA TYR A 281 -4.06 21.08 9.06
C TYR A 281 -2.79 20.36 8.61
N SER A 282 -2.45 19.26 9.28
CA SER A 282 -1.37 18.38 8.83
C SER A 282 -1.61 18.02 7.36
N LYS A 283 -0.57 18.13 6.55
CA LYS A 283 -0.63 17.74 5.14
C LYS A 283 -0.43 16.22 4.95
N VAL A 284 -0.25 15.48 6.05
CA VAL A 284 0.05 14.04 6.02
C VAL A 284 -1.24 13.25 6.16
N CYS A 285 -1.65 12.58 5.09
CA CYS A 285 -2.91 11.82 5.05
C CYS A 285 -2.95 10.74 6.13
N THR A 286 -4.05 10.67 6.84
CA THR A 286 -4.24 9.70 7.93
C THR A 286 -4.51 8.27 7.45
N HIS A 287 -4.61 8.05 6.13
CA HIS A 287 -4.70 6.70 5.57
C HIS A 287 -3.32 6.01 5.55
N VAL A 288 -2.39 6.48 4.70
CA VAL A 288 -1.03 5.91 4.58
C VAL A 288 0.08 6.96 4.44
N GLY A 289 -0.19 8.21 4.80
CA GLY A 289 0.85 9.24 4.89
C GLY A 289 1.13 10.03 3.61
N CYS A 290 0.31 9.89 2.56
CA CYS A 290 0.51 10.69 1.34
C CYS A 290 0.25 12.18 1.62
N PRO A 291 0.94 13.11 0.93
CA PRO A 291 0.65 14.53 1.10
C PRO A 291 -0.70 14.91 0.48
N VAL A 292 -1.56 15.51 1.29
CA VAL A 292 -2.88 15.98 0.87
C VAL A 292 -2.72 17.41 0.36
N ALA A 293 -3.27 17.72 -0.82
CA ALA A 293 -3.01 19.03 -1.43
C ALA A 293 -4.10 19.55 -2.37
N LEU A 294 -5.04 18.73 -2.78
CA LEU A 294 -6.04 19.14 -3.77
C LEU A 294 -7.25 19.75 -3.07
N TYR A 295 -7.24 21.07 -2.95
CA TYR A 295 -8.28 21.82 -2.24
C TYR A 295 -9.34 22.34 -3.20
N GLU A 296 -10.60 22.06 -2.90
CA GLU A 296 -11.76 22.57 -3.63
C GLU A 296 -12.42 23.69 -2.81
N GLN A 297 -12.30 24.91 -3.30
CA GLN A 297 -12.72 26.10 -2.58
C GLN A 297 -14.23 26.15 -2.32
N GLN A 298 -15.06 25.66 -3.25
CA GLN A 298 -16.52 25.78 -3.16
C GLN A 298 -17.12 24.90 -2.06
N THR A 299 -16.53 23.72 -1.85
CA THR A 299 -17.03 22.74 -0.88
C THR A 299 -16.18 22.67 0.38
N HIS A 300 -15.04 23.34 0.38
CA HIS A 300 -14.00 23.24 1.42
C HIS A 300 -13.49 21.82 1.61
N HIS A 301 -13.51 21.01 0.54
CA HIS A 301 -13.02 19.64 0.58
C HIS A 301 -11.54 19.59 0.18
N LEU A 302 -10.79 18.77 0.89
CA LEU A 302 -9.38 18.55 0.62
C LEU A 302 -9.21 17.07 0.23
N LEU A 303 -8.68 16.82 -0.97
CA LEU A 303 -8.55 15.47 -1.54
C LEU A 303 -7.11 14.98 -1.47
N CYS A 304 -6.94 13.76 -0.95
CA CYS A 304 -5.67 13.02 -1.03
C CYS A 304 -5.57 12.33 -2.40
N PRO A 305 -4.54 12.62 -3.21
CA PRO A 305 -4.47 12.07 -4.57
C PRO A 305 -4.18 10.56 -4.62
N CYS A 306 -3.62 9.97 -3.56
CA CYS A 306 -3.18 8.56 -3.61
C CYS A 306 -4.36 7.58 -3.63
N HIS A 307 -5.25 7.67 -2.65
CA HIS A 307 -6.39 6.74 -2.52
C HIS A 307 -7.71 7.48 -2.34
N GLN A 308 -7.70 8.78 -2.66
CA GLN A 308 -8.90 9.63 -2.76
C GLN A 308 -9.68 9.80 -1.45
N SER A 309 -9.00 9.74 -0.31
CA SER A 309 -9.62 10.20 0.95
C SER A 309 -9.95 11.68 0.84
N GLN A 310 -11.15 12.05 1.25
CA GLN A 310 -11.59 13.45 1.25
C GLN A 310 -11.87 13.91 2.67
N PHE A 311 -11.48 15.15 2.94
CA PHE A 311 -11.58 15.76 4.26
C PHE A 311 -12.31 17.11 4.14
N ASP A 312 -13.25 17.38 5.03
CA ASP A 312 -13.96 18.65 5.08
C ASP A 312 -13.20 19.59 6.01
N VAL A 313 -12.42 20.52 5.45
CA VAL A 313 -11.57 21.42 6.26
C VAL A 313 -12.39 22.52 6.97
N SER A 314 -13.66 22.68 6.61
CA SER A 314 -14.55 23.60 7.33
C SER A 314 -15.10 23.00 8.63
N ASP A 315 -14.93 21.67 8.81
CA ASP A 315 -15.46 20.95 9.97
C ASP A 315 -14.39 20.01 10.53
N GLY A 316 -13.32 20.57 11.08
CA GLY A 316 -12.26 19.83 11.75
C GLY A 316 -11.51 18.84 10.86
N ALA A 317 -11.52 19.04 9.54
CA ALA A 317 -10.95 18.12 8.55
C ALA A 317 -11.48 16.69 8.71
N LYS A 318 -12.74 16.54 9.08
CA LYS A 318 -13.38 15.21 9.20
C LYS A 318 -13.37 14.47 7.86
N VAL A 319 -13.25 13.15 7.93
CA VAL A 319 -13.29 12.32 6.73
C VAL A 319 -14.72 12.25 6.19
N ILE A 320 -14.90 12.57 4.92
CA ILE A 320 -16.21 12.53 4.25
C ILE A 320 -16.26 11.44 3.17
N PHE A 321 -15.08 10.95 2.72
CA PHE A 321 -15.02 9.90 1.70
C PHE A 321 -13.64 9.23 1.75
N GLY A 322 -13.60 7.96 1.34
CA GLY A 322 -12.34 7.23 1.13
C GLY A 322 -11.85 6.46 2.34
N PRO A 323 -10.63 5.91 2.27
CA PRO A 323 -10.16 4.95 3.26
C PRO A 323 -9.52 5.54 4.52
N ALA A 324 -9.34 6.86 4.63
CA ALA A 324 -8.81 7.47 5.86
C ALA A 324 -9.78 7.21 7.02
N ALA A 325 -9.25 6.85 8.18
CA ALA A 325 -10.06 6.44 9.33
C ALA A 325 -10.30 7.57 10.34
N ARG A 326 -9.53 8.67 10.26
CA ARG A 326 -9.65 9.79 11.18
C ARG A 326 -9.37 11.12 10.49
N PRO A 327 -9.80 12.26 11.10
CA PRO A 327 -9.51 13.59 10.55
C PRO A 327 -8.02 13.87 10.42
N LEU A 328 -7.69 14.89 9.63
CA LEU A 328 -6.32 15.42 9.63
C LEU A 328 -6.10 16.20 10.94
N PRO A 329 -4.99 15.97 11.65
CA PRO A 329 -4.68 16.76 12.84
C PRO A 329 -4.60 18.25 12.52
N GLN A 330 -5.20 19.06 13.38
CA GLN A 330 -5.14 20.52 13.28
C GLN A 330 -3.97 21.06 14.11
N LEU A 331 -3.19 21.95 13.53
CA LEU A 331 -2.16 22.69 14.23
C LEU A 331 -2.78 23.94 14.84
N PRO A 332 -2.76 24.13 16.16
CA PRO A 332 -3.24 25.37 16.75
C PRO A 332 -2.34 26.55 16.35
N ILE A 333 -2.94 27.62 15.82
CA ILE A 333 -2.18 28.79 15.35
C ILE A 333 -2.67 30.09 16.01
N GLU A 334 -1.79 31.07 16.05
CA GLU A 334 -2.09 32.43 16.46
C GLU A 334 -1.23 33.40 15.66
N VAL A 335 -1.26 34.67 15.99
CA VAL A 335 -0.50 35.72 15.30
C VAL A 335 0.40 36.44 16.32
N ASP A 336 1.68 36.62 15.97
CA ASP A 336 2.63 37.36 16.81
C ASP A 336 2.46 38.89 16.65
N ASP A 337 3.22 39.66 17.47
CA ASP A 337 3.14 41.12 17.48
C ASP A 337 3.50 41.79 16.12
N GLU A 338 4.16 41.03 15.23
CA GLU A 338 4.58 41.50 13.89
C GLU A 338 3.58 41.10 12.80
N GLY A 339 2.54 40.33 13.16
CA GLY A 339 1.51 39.85 12.23
C GLY A 339 1.81 38.50 11.56
N TYR A 340 2.87 37.81 11.98
CA TYR A 340 3.20 36.48 11.44
C TYR A 340 2.37 35.41 12.11
N LEU A 341 2.00 34.39 11.33
CA LEU A 341 1.35 33.18 11.87
C LEU A 341 2.38 32.36 12.65
N VAL A 342 2.03 31.98 13.87
CA VAL A 342 2.86 31.16 14.75
C VAL A 342 2.05 29.99 15.29
N ALA A 343 2.73 28.88 15.59
CA ALA A 343 2.10 27.72 16.23
C ALA A 343 1.93 27.99 17.73
N GLN A 344 0.77 27.64 18.28
CA GLN A 344 0.53 27.70 19.73
C GLN A 344 1.15 26.50 20.44
N SER A 345 1.27 25.35 19.73
CA SER A 345 1.81 24.11 20.26
C SER A 345 2.17 23.16 19.10
N ASP A 346 2.69 21.99 19.40
CA ASP A 346 2.72 20.88 18.44
C ASP A 346 1.30 20.38 18.22
N PHE A 347 1.11 19.47 17.25
CA PHE A 347 -0.17 18.78 17.06
C PHE A 347 -0.55 18.03 18.34
N THR A 348 -1.83 18.03 18.65
CA THR A 348 -2.36 17.33 19.82
C THR A 348 -2.61 15.83 19.54
N GLU A 349 -2.49 15.44 18.26
CA GLU A 349 -2.72 14.07 17.79
C GLU A 349 -1.55 13.66 16.87
N PRO A 350 -1.19 12.36 16.82
CA PRO A 350 -0.14 11.93 15.90
C PRO A 350 -0.49 12.25 14.45
N VAL A 351 0.50 12.63 13.64
CA VAL A 351 0.31 12.88 12.22
C VAL A 351 0.40 11.57 11.42
N GLY A 352 -0.26 11.51 10.27
CA GLY A 352 -0.20 10.36 9.38
C GLY A 352 -1.07 9.18 9.77
N PRO A 353 -0.71 7.94 9.36
CA PRO A 353 -1.54 6.76 9.59
C PRO A 353 -1.83 6.47 11.07
N SER A 354 -3.02 5.95 11.36
CA SER A 354 -3.54 5.82 12.72
C SER A 354 -3.68 4.37 13.22
N PHE A 355 -3.03 3.43 12.57
CA PHE A 355 -3.23 2.01 12.90
C PHE A 355 -2.81 1.62 14.32
N TRP A 356 -1.87 2.35 14.92
CA TRP A 356 -1.42 2.09 16.30
C TRP A 356 -2.30 2.71 17.38
N GLU A 357 -3.28 3.53 17.00
CA GLU A 357 -4.20 4.19 17.94
C GLU A 357 -5.46 3.37 18.19
N ARG A 358 -5.66 2.33 17.42
CA ARG A 358 -6.86 1.49 17.54
C ARG A 358 -6.63 0.39 18.57
N HIS A 359 -7.31 0.52 19.69
CA HIS A 359 -7.32 -0.45 20.77
C HIS A 359 -8.61 -1.30 20.74
#